data_6c70eb9b46e373f9c4102a99d5695ff0
#
_entry.id   6c70eb9b46e373f9c4102a99d5695ff0
#
_cell.length_a   1.000
_cell.length_b   1.000
_cell.length_c   1.000
_cell.angle_alpha   90.00
_cell.angle_beta   90.00
_cell.angle_gamma   90.00
#
_symmetry.space_group_name_H-M   'P 1'
#
loop_
_entity.id
_entity.type
_entity.pdbx_description
1 polymer ?
#
loop_
_entity_poly.entity_id
_entity_poly.type
_entity_poly.pdbx_seq_one_letter_code
_entity_poly.pdbx_strand_id
1 'polypeptide(L)'
;MEKTLEDIGIYTDIHESGNTVADGHKLYYATCKMCGTVVEKRLADIKGSNKVCRHKVSKEDIDGYKVNDMPKGWMNWSELNMKIYYLWKAMISRTTKKYWEKYPTYTGTTVDDKWRMLSNFVNDIKELEGYEDWATSSNHQMMLDKDTIVEGNKHYSKDTCRFITHTESNKDVWERHPGNIQKAQNAFKEKASEPVKFVSTKTDKTIIFPSLKEACRILNLNLRNAWMVLSEKYPNHHTIKGWEIYKV
;
A
#
# COMPACT_ATOMS: atom_id res chain seq x y z
N MET A 1 -39.77 -15.61 29.96
CA MET A 1 -38.30 -15.72 29.72
C MET A 1 -38.10 -15.51 28.21
N GLU A 2 -37.54 -14.38 27.82
CA GLU A 2 -37.19 -14.10 26.43
C GLU A 2 -36.09 -15.10 26.02
N LYS A 3 -36.31 -15.77 24.91
CA LYS A 3 -35.38 -16.77 24.37
C LYS A 3 -34.26 -16.02 23.65
N THR A 4 -33.11 -15.86 24.29
CA THR A 4 -31.92 -15.32 23.65
C THR A 4 -31.36 -16.36 22.70
N LEU A 5 -31.01 -15.94 21.50
CA LEU A 5 -30.37 -16.81 20.51
C LEU A 5 -28.85 -16.80 20.76
N GLU A 6 -28.19 -17.88 20.32
CA GLU A 6 -26.73 -17.93 20.31
C GLU A 6 -26.12 -16.83 19.45
N ASP A 7 -24.87 -16.51 19.69
CA ASP A 7 -24.11 -15.54 18.93
C ASP A 7 -24.05 -15.87 17.44
N ILE A 8 -24.36 -14.90 16.59
CA ILE A 8 -24.35 -15.06 15.13
C ILE A 8 -23.39 -14.05 14.50
N GLY A 9 -22.29 -14.52 13.98
CA GLY A 9 -21.30 -13.69 13.33
C GLY A 9 -20.75 -12.59 14.28
N ILE A 10 -20.95 -11.33 13.92
CA ILE A 10 -20.53 -10.17 14.72
C ILE A 10 -21.56 -9.74 15.77
N TYR A 11 -22.68 -10.46 15.93
CA TYR A 11 -23.74 -10.10 16.84
C TYR A 11 -23.85 -11.07 18.01
N THR A 12 -24.15 -10.50 19.17
CA THR A 12 -24.45 -11.19 20.42
C THR A 12 -25.78 -10.65 20.98
N ASP A 13 -26.27 -11.25 22.05
CA ASP A 13 -27.46 -10.80 22.76
C ASP A 13 -28.68 -10.63 21.81
N ILE A 14 -28.95 -11.68 21.02
CA ILE A 14 -29.96 -11.66 19.99
C ILE A 14 -31.30 -12.16 20.57
N HIS A 15 -32.31 -11.28 20.55
CA HIS A 15 -33.67 -11.60 21.04
C HIS A 15 -34.72 -10.91 20.18
N GLU A 16 -35.96 -11.44 20.20
CA GLU A 16 -37.08 -10.84 19.45
C GLU A 16 -37.40 -9.44 19.96
N SER A 17 -37.56 -8.47 19.06
CA SER A 17 -37.89 -7.09 19.42
C SER A 17 -39.37 -6.87 19.68
N GLY A 18 -40.21 -7.85 19.31
CA GLY A 18 -41.67 -7.73 19.28
C GLY A 18 -42.21 -7.04 18.04
N ASN A 19 -41.36 -6.47 17.19
CA ASN A 19 -41.77 -5.79 15.97
C ASN A 19 -41.70 -6.72 14.75
N THR A 20 -42.46 -6.38 13.70
CA THR A 20 -42.44 -7.04 12.40
C THR A 20 -42.31 -6.01 11.28
N VAL A 21 -41.74 -6.41 10.16
CA VAL A 21 -41.76 -5.59 8.92
C VAL A 21 -43.08 -5.82 8.16
N ALA A 22 -43.33 -4.97 7.15
CA ALA A 22 -44.59 -4.99 6.40
C ALA A 22 -44.92 -6.33 5.72
N ASP A 23 -43.94 -7.18 5.48
CA ASP A 23 -44.08 -8.53 4.91
C ASP A 23 -44.28 -9.62 5.99
N GLY A 24 -44.49 -9.24 7.27
CA GLY A 24 -44.77 -10.12 8.38
C GLY A 24 -43.56 -10.81 9.02
N HIS A 25 -42.34 -10.54 8.56
CA HIS A 25 -41.16 -11.11 9.17
C HIS A 25 -40.85 -10.43 10.52
N LYS A 26 -40.52 -11.24 11.53
CA LYS A 26 -40.10 -10.77 12.86
C LYS A 26 -38.76 -10.04 12.83
N LEU A 27 -38.66 -8.99 13.64
CA LEU A 27 -37.43 -8.28 13.90
C LEU A 27 -36.81 -8.75 15.23
N TYR A 28 -35.46 -8.62 15.29
CA TYR A 28 -34.66 -9.01 16.43
C TYR A 28 -33.72 -7.86 16.80
N TYR A 29 -33.63 -7.57 18.07
CA TYR A 29 -32.49 -6.79 18.59
C TYR A 29 -31.25 -7.67 18.58
N ALA A 30 -30.11 -7.05 18.28
CA ALA A 30 -28.82 -7.70 18.29
C ALA A 30 -27.74 -6.69 18.61
N THR A 31 -26.86 -7.02 19.54
CA THR A 31 -25.73 -6.18 19.95
C THR A 31 -24.50 -6.53 19.13
N CYS A 32 -23.93 -5.53 18.47
CA CYS A 32 -22.69 -5.73 17.73
C CYS A 32 -21.51 -5.94 18.68
N LYS A 33 -20.87 -7.10 18.65
CA LYS A 33 -19.66 -7.42 19.46
C LYS A 33 -18.51 -6.45 19.24
N MET A 34 -18.46 -5.88 18.02
CA MET A 34 -17.39 -5.00 17.63
C MET A 34 -17.62 -3.57 18.11
N CYS A 35 -18.86 -3.08 18.29
CA CYS A 35 -19.17 -1.68 18.60
C CYS A 35 -20.22 -1.48 19.66
N GLY A 36 -20.72 -2.49 20.26
CA GLY A 36 -21.77 -2.33 21.26
C GLY A 36 -23.08 -1.73 20.73
N THR A 37 -23.15 -1.36 19.45
CA THR A 37 -24.39 -0.79 18.89
C THR A 37 -25.45 -1.86 18.84
N VAL A 38 -26.62 -1.56 19.42
CA VAL A 38 -27.82 -2.37 19.30
C VAL A 38 -28.50 -2.02 17.98
N VAL A 39 -28.82 -3.04 17.22
CA VAL A 39 -29.55 -2.91 15.94
C VAL A 39 -30.83 -3.71 15.99
N GLU A 40 -31.84 -3.27 15.25
CA GLU A 40 -33.07 -4.04 15.03
C GLU A 40 -33.13 -4.49 13.57
N LYS A 41 -33.09 -5.80 13.33
CA LYS A 41 -33.00 -6.41 11.99
C LYS A 41 -33.75 -7.73 11.91
N ARG A 42 -34.02 -8.19 10.68
CA ARG A 42 -34.48 -9.57 10.45
C ARG A 42 -33.37 -10.56 10.82
N LEU A 43 -33.74 -11.73 11.27
CA LEU A 43 -32.77 -12.78 11.61
C LEU A 43 -31.92 -13.20 10.40
N ALA A 44 -32.49 -13.17 9.19
CA ALA A 44 -31.79 -13.45 7.95
C ALA A 44 -30.65 -12.42 7.69
N ASP A 45 -30.89 -11.12 7.97
CA ASP A 45 -29.93 -10.05 7.81
C ASP A 45 -28.81 -10.14 8.86
N ILE A 46 -29.14 -10.58 10.09
CA ILE A 46 -28.17 -10.87 11.15
C ILE A 46 -27.27 -12.03 10.72
N LYS A 47 -27.84 -13.13 10.20
CA LYS A 47 -27.08 -14.30 9.70
C LYS A 47 -26.24 -13.99 8.47
N GLY A 48 -26.76 -13.14 7.57
CA GLY A 48 -26.06 -12.71 6.36
C GLY A 48 -25.08 -11.57 6.57
N SER A 49 -25.02 -10.98 7.79
CA SER A 49 -24.09 -9.90 8.06
C SER A 49 -22.65 -10.40 8.07
N ASN A 50 -21.92 -9.92 7.10
CA ASN A 50 -20.50 -10.22 6.95
C ASN A 50 -19.71 -9.79 8.19
N LYS A 51 -18.54 -10.37 8.37
CA LYS A 51 -17.58 -10.23 9.46
C LYS A 51 -17.10 -8.78 9.73
N VAL A 52 -17.79 -7.76 9.26
CA VAL A 52 -17.37 -6.35 9.37
C VAL A 52 -18.47 -5.50 9.94
N CYS A 53 -18.16 -4.79 11.02
CA CYS A 53 -19.05 -3.79 11.59
C CYS A 53 -19.19 -2.61 10.62
N ARG A 54 -20.44 -2.25 10.29
CA ARG A 54 -20.78 -1.09 9.46
C ARG A 54 -21.48 0.02 10.26
N HIS A 55 -21.53 -0.10 11.58
CA HIS A 55 -22.12 0.91 12.45
C HIS A 55 -21.14 2.09 12.62
N LYS A 56 -21.69 3.29 12.73
CA LYS A 56 -20.93 4.52 12.94
C LYS A 56 -20.41 4.61 14.38
N VAL A 57 -19.59 3.69 14.83
CA VAL A 57 -18.94 3.80 16.14
C VAL A 57 -17.49 3.44 15.97
N SER A 58 -16.64 4.36 16.39
CA SER A 58 -15.19 4.17 16.43
C SER A 58 -14.84 2.94 17.25
N LYS A 59 -13.87 2.16 16.75
CA LYS A 59 -13.36 1.03 17.49
C LYS A 59 -11.87 0.93 17.34
N GLU A 60 -11.27 1.35 18.39
CA GLU A 60 -9.83 1.35 18.61
C GLU A 60 -9.18 -0.04 18.43
N ASP A 61 -9.99 -1.13 18.52
CA ASP A 61 -9.47 -2.49 18.56
C ASP A 61 -9.50 -3.25 17.22
N ILE A 62 -10.06 -2.66 16.13
CA ILE A 62 -10.09 -3.33 14.84
C ILE A 62 -8.92 -2.90 13.98
N ASP A 63 -8.02 -3.84 13.74
CA ASP A 63 -6.88 -3.64 12.85
C ASP A 63 -7.34 -3.19 11.45
N GLY A 64 -6.95 -1.96 11.04
CA GLY A 64 -7.36 -1.37 9.76
C GLY A 64 -8.80 -0.89 9.67
N TYR A 65 -9.46 -0.60 10.82
CA TYR A 65 -10.81 -0.02 10.86
C TYR A 65 -10.89 1.25 10.00
N LYS A 66 -11.95 1.31 9.20
CA LYS A 66 -12.29 2.44 8.32
C LYS A 66 -13.77 2.48 7.99
N VAL A 67 -14.31 3.67 7.77
CA VAL A 67 -15.70 3.91 7.39
C VAL A 67 -15.76 4.67 6.07
N ASN A 68 -16.34 4.06 5.06
CA ASN A 68 -16.72 4.78 3.85
C ASN A 68 -18.14 5.32 4.05
N ASP A 69 -18.23 6.58 4.47
CA ASP A 69 -19.47 7.31 4.72
C ASP A 69 -19.88 8.21 3.55
N MET A 70 -19.18 8.11 2.42
CA MET A 70 -19.54 8.82 1.18
C MET A 70 -20.77 8.19 0.52
N PRO A 71 -21.52 8.96 -0.30
CA PRO A 71 -22.64 8.44 -1.05
C PRO A 71 -22.27 7.22 -1.90
N LYS A 72 -23.23 6.30 -2.09
CA LYS A 72 -23.03 5.08 -2.88
C LYS A 72 -22.51 5.44 -4.28
N GLY A 73 -21.39 4.84 -4.68
CA GLY A 73 -20.78 5.06 -5.98
C GLY A 73 -19.93 6.33 -6.09
N TRP A 74 -19.77 7.10 -5.03
CA TRP A 74 -19.02 8.36 -5.02
C TRP A 74 -17.62 8.23 -5.67
N MET A 75 -16.91 7.17 -5.43
CA MET A 75 -15.57 6.98 -5.99
C MET A 75 -15.57 6.90 -7.52
N ASN A 76 -16.70 6.53 -8.14
CA ASN A 76 -16.83 6.42 -9.59
C ASN A 76 -17.34 7.70 -10.27
N TRP A 77 -17.62 8.76 -9.50
CA TRP A 77 -18.12 10.03 -10.07
C TRP A 77 -17.04 10.83 -10.79
N SER A 78 -15.77 10.61 -10.42
CA SER A 78 -14.63 11.22 -11.10
C SER A 78 -13.36 10.40 -10.88
N GLU A 79 -12.35 10.58 -11.76
CA GLU A 79 -11.03 10.01 -11.59
C GLU A 79 -10.35 10.49 -10.30
N LEU A 80 -10.55 11.75 -9.92
CA LEU A 80 -10.03 12.30 -8.68
C LEU A 80 -10.64 11.61 -7.45
N ASN A 81 -11.96 11.37 -7.44
CA ASN A 81 -12.60 10.65 -6.34
C ASN A 81 -12.05 9.24 -6.20
N MET A 82 -11.82 8.56 -7.31
CA MET A 82 -11.19 7.24 -7.33
C MET A 82 -9.75 7.29 -6.78
N LYS A 83 -8.97 8.29 -7.21
CA LYS A 83 -7.60 8.51 -6.74
C LYS A 83 -7.55 8.75 -5.24
N ILE A 84 -8.44 9.60 -4.70
CA ILE A 84 -8.57 9.87 -3.26
C ILE A 84 -8.96 8.60 -2.49
N TYR A 85 -9.94 7.85 -2.99
CA TYR A 85 -10.39 6.62 -2.35
C TYR A 85 -9.27 5.58 -2.21
N TYR A 86 -8.49 5.37 -3.27
CA TYR A 86 -7.38 4.42 -3.21
C TYR A 86 -6.23 4.92 -2.34
N LEU A 87 -5.95 6.23 -2.32
CA LEU A 87 -4.98 6.83 -1.41
C LEU A 87 -5.37 6.57 0.06
N TRP A 88 -6.62 6.88 0.41
CA TRP A 88 -7.15 6.64 1.75
C TRP A 88 -7.08 5.15 2.14
N LYS A 89 -7.52 4.27 1.25
CA LYS A 89 -7.45 2.83 1.47
C LYS A 89 -6.02 2.34 1.68
N ALA A 90 -5.08 2.83 0.90
CA ALA A 90 -3.66 2.47 1.02
C ALA A 90 -3.07 3.00 2.33
N MET A 91 -3.39 4.23 2.74
CA MET A 91 -2.98 4.81 4.02
C MET A 91 -3.46 3.96 5.21
N ILE A 92 -4.76 3.63 5.25
CA ILE A 92 -5.31 2.78 6.32
C ILE A 92 -4.65 1.39 6.33
N SER A 93 -4.37 0.80 5.16
CA SER A 93 -3.72 -0.52 5.13
C SER A 93 -2.34 -0.52 5.77
N ARG A 94 -1.61 0.60 5.72
CA ARG A 94 -0.28 0.76 6.34
C ARG A 94 -0.32 0.77 7.88
N THR A 95 -1.50 0.92 8.48
CA THR A 95 -1.68 0.86 9.94
C THR A 95 -2.00 -0.54 10.45
N THR A 96 -2.03 -1.55 9.59
CA THR A 96 -2.44 -2.91 9.93
C THR A 96 -1.24 -3.82 10.26
N LYS A 97 -1.42 -4.74 11.21
CA LYS A 97 -0.41 -5.75 11.56
C LYS A 97 0.02 -6.57 10.35
N LYS A 98 -0.95 -6.98 9.51
CA LYS A 98 -0.68 -7.71 8.26
C LYS A 98 0.23 -6.94 7.30
N TYR A 99 0.10 -5.62 7.24
CA TYR A 99 0.97 -4.79 6.42
C TYR A 99 2.37 -4.70 7.02
N TRP A 100 2.47 -4.60 8.34
CA TRP A 100 3.75 -4.53 9.07
C TRP A 100 4.57 -5.83 8.94
N GLU A 101 3.93 -6.99 8.94
CA GLU A 101 4.60 -8.28 8.68
C GLU A 101 5.33 -8.27 7.34
N LYS A 102 4.68 -7.71 6.30
CA LYS A 102 5.25 -7.61 4.96
C LYS A 102 6.26 -6.47 4.81
N TYR A 103 6.02 -5.36 5.50
CA TYR A 103 6.81 -4.12 5.42
C TYR A 103 7.17 -3.63 6.82
N PRO A 104 8.21 -4.17 7.47
CA PRO A 104 8.55 -3.87 8.87
C PRO A 104 8.83 -2.40 9.17
N THR A 105 9.24 -1.60 8.18
CA THR A 105 9.46 -0.16 8.32
C THR A 105 8.19 0.60 8.72
N TYR A 106 7.02 0.04 8.44
CA TYR A 106 5.72 0.61 8.83
C TYR A 106 5.23 0.18 10.21
N THR A 107 5.98 -0.68 10.93
CA THR A 107 5.58 -1.11 12.28
C THR A 107 5.33 0.09 13.19
N GLY A 108 4.15 0.11 13.84
CA GLY A 108 3.71 1.21 14.70
C GLY A 108 3.15 2.43 13.95
N THR A 109 2.92 2.32 12.63
CA THR A 109 2.24 3.38 11.88
C THR A 109 0.78 3.49 12.33
N THR A 110 0.35 4.72 12.60
CA THR A 110 -1.00 5.07 13.04
C THR A 110 -1.64 6.12 12.14
N VAL A 111 -2.91 6.37 12.33
CA VAL A 111 -3.67 7.39 11.60
C VAL A 111 -4.60 8.10 12.57
N ASP A 112 -4.85 9.40 12.37
CA ASP A 112 -5.84 10.17 13.09
C ASP A 112 -7.23 9.50 12.96
N ASP A 113 -7.94 9.35 14.07
CA ASP A 113 -9.25 8.69 14.09
C ASP A 113 -10.27 9.38 13.19
N LYS A 114 -10.16 10.69 13.00
CA LYS A 114 -10.99 11.42 12.03
C LYS A 114 -10.79 10.92 10.62
N TRP A 115 -9.56 10.58 10.24
CA TRP A 115 -9.23 10.11 8.90
C TRP A 115 -9.62 8.64 8.64
N ARG A 116 -10.09 7.95 9.66
CA ARG A 116 -10.75 6.65 9.49
C ARG A 116 -12.09 6.78 8.77
N MET A 117 -12.71 7.96 8.81
CA MET A 117 -13.89 8.31 8.01
C MET A 117 -13.45 8.96 6.70
N LEU A 118 -13.93 8.42 5.57
CA LEU A 118 -13.53 8.90 4.25
C LEU A 118 -13.92 10.36 4.01
N SER A 119 -15.10 10.81 4.47
CA SER A 119 -15.54 12.20 4.33
C SER A 119 -14.59 13.19 4.99
N ASN A 120 -14.11 12.89 6.19
CA ASN A 120 -13.16 13.74 6.90
C ASN A 120 -11.82 13.79 6.16
N PHE A 121 -11.31 12.63 5.72
CA PHE A 121 -10.10 12.58 4.92
C PHE A 121 -10.22 13.40 3.64
N VAL A 122 -11.33 13.27 2.90
CA VAL A 122 -11.59 14.04 1.66
C VAL A 122 -11.58 15.55 1.90
N ASN A 123 -12.11 15.99 3.04
CA ASN A 123 -12.13 17.41 3.38
C ASN A 123 -10.74 17.92 3.75
N ASP A 124 -10.04 17.21 4.62
CA ASP A 124 -8.76 17.65 5.16
C ASP A 124 -7.63 17.65 4.12
N ILE A 125 -7.57 16.64 3.22
CA ILE A 125 -6.46 16.54 2.28
C ILE A 125 -6.41 17.69 1.28
N LYS A 126 -7.53 18.37 1.02
CA LYS A 126 -7.60 19.53 0.11
C LYS A 126 -6.83 20.74 0.63
N GLU A 127 -6.59 20.79 1.93
CA GLU A 127 -5.86 21.85 2.60
C GLU A 127 -4.37 21.51 2.79
N LEU A 128 -3.95 20.30 2.44
CA LEU A 128 -2.55 19.89 2.56
C LEU A 128 -1.69 20.53 1.48
N GLU A 129 -0.47 20.88 1.86
CA GLU A 129 0.57 21.32 0.92
C GLU A 129 0.74 20.30 -0.22
N GLY A 130 0.79 20.78 -1.46
CA GLY A 130 0.97 19.97 -2.66
C GLY A 130 -0.28 19.22 -3.13
N TYR A 131 -1.46 19.42 -2.50
CA TYR A 131 -2.69 18.74 -2.92
C TYR A 131 -3.09 19.05 -4.37
N GLU A 132 -3.06 20.31 -4.80
CA GLU A 132 -3.47 20.71 -6.15
C GLU A 132 -2.57 20.06 -7.23
N ASP A 133 -1.26 20.05 -6.99
CA ASP A 133 -0.31 19.40 -7.87
C ASP A 133 -0.53 17.88 -7.92
N TRP A 134 -0.77 17.27 -6.76
CA TRP A 134 -1.10 15.86 -6.69
C TRP A 134 -2.42 15.54 -7.37
N ALA A 135 -3.47 16.37 -7.17
CA ALA A 135 -4.80 16.13 -7.74
C ALA A 135 -4.78 16.14 -9.26
N THR A 136 -3.97 17.02 -9.86
CA THR A 136 -3.83 17.19 -11.32
C THR A 136 -2.72 16.32 -11.94
N SER A 137 -1.77 15.82 -11.12
CA SER A 137 -0.68 14.98 -11.62
C SER A 137 -1.17 13.64 -12.15
N SER A 138 -0.45 13.08 -13.12
CA SER A 138 -0.61 11.68 -13.49
C SER A 138 -0.30 10.76 -12.30
N ASN A 139 -0.93 9.59 -12.28
CA ASN A 139 -0.71 8.60 -11.21
C ASN A 139 0.79 8.31 -11.03
N HIS A 140 1.21 8.18 -9.77
CA HIS A 140 2.57 7.83 -9.35
C HIS A 140 3.66 8.91 -9.43
N GLN A 141 3.35 10.17 -9.72
CA GLN A 141 4.36 11.25 -9.66
C GLN A 141 4.54 11.82 -8.26
N MET A 142 3.46 11.86 -7.48
CA MET A 142 3.45 12.39 -6.11
C MET A 142 2.83 11.40 -5.13
N MET A 143 3.17 11.51 -3.86
CA MET A 143 2.68 10.66 -2.78
C MET A 143 2.29 11.50 -1.55
N LEU A 144 1.37 10.98 -0.74
CA LEU A 144 1.11 11.49 0.60
C LEU A 144 2.23 11.01 1.52
N ASP A 145 2.99 11.94 2.02
CA ASP A 145 4.08 11.72 2.96
C ASP A 145 3.71 12.20 4.36
N LYS A 146 4.19 11.50 5.40
CA LYS A 146 3.88 11.75 6.81
C LYS A 146 5.10 12.10 7.66
N ASP A 147 6.31 11.88 7.15
CA ASP A 147 7.54 11.98 7.92
C ASP A 147 8.51 13.04 7.39
N THR A 148 8.16 13.74 6.33
CA THR A 148 8.93 14.87 5.81
C THR A 148 8.77 16.14 6.67
N ILE A 149 7.58 16.38 7.26
CA ILE A 149 7.36 17.52 8.17
C ILE A 149 8.01 17.25 9.53
N VAL A 150 7.83 16.03 10.05
CA VAL A 150 8.40 15.60 11.33
C VAL A 150 9.18 14.32 11.10
N GLU A 151 10.49 14.41 11.24
CA GLU A 151 11.40 13.28 10.99
C GLU A 151 11.04 12.05 11.84
N GLY A 152 10.96 10.89 11.18
CA GLY A 152 10.66 9.63 11.84
C GLY A 152 9.20 9.47 12.30
N ASN A 153 8.34 10.43 11.97
CA ASN A 153 6.92 10.34 12.31
C ASN A 153 6.25 9.13 11.65
N LYS A 154 5.42 8.45 12.44
CA LYS A 154 4.64 7.29 12.00
C LYS A 154 3.13 7.52 12.06
N HIS A 155 2.69 8.76 12.28
CA HIS A 155 1.29 9.13 12.42
C HIS A 155 0.81 9.91 11.20
N TYR A 156 -0.25 9.43 10.55
CA TYR A 156 -0.93 10.15 9.47
C TYR A 156 -1.98 11.09 10.06
N SER A 157 -1.81 12.39 9.87
CA SER A 157 -2.79 13.42 10.26
C SER A 157 -2.67 14.63 9.36
N LYS A 158 -3.61 15.56 9.48
CA LYS A 158 -3.58 16.84 8.76
C LYS A 158 -2.31 17.65 9.06
N ASP A 159 -1.82 17.58 10.30
CA ASP A 159 -0.67 18.37 10.76
C ASP A 159 0.68 17.74 10.38
N THR A 160 0.70 16.46 10.05
CA THR A 160 1.95 15.73 9.79
C THR A 160 2.12 15.32 8.33
N CYS A 161 1.08 15.47 7.51
CA CYS A 161 1.08 15.01 6.13
C CYS A 161 1.16 16.16 5.13
N ARG A 162 1.85 15.90 4.02
CA ARG A 162 1.83 16.72 2.81
C ARG A 162 2.02 15.87 1.57
N PHE A 163 1.75 16.43 0.39
CA PHE A 163 2.03 15.75 -0.87
C PHE A 163 3.39 16.16 -1.38
N ILE A 164 4.24 15.18 -1.70
CA ILE A 164 5.59 15.39 -2.21
C ILE A 164 5.84 14.53 -3.45
N THR A 165 6.79 14.94 -4.26
CA THR A 165 7.28 14.13 -5.38
C THR A 165 8.14 12.96 -4.90
N HIS A 166 8.27 11.92 -5.73
CA HIS A 166 9.21 10.84 -5.45
C HIS A 166 10.67 11.33 -5.36
N THR A 167 11.01 12.40 -6.09
CA THR A 167 12.35 12.98 -6.06
C THR A 167 12.63 13.63 -4.71
N GLU A 168 11.67 14.38 -4.16
CA GLU A 168 11.78 14.99 -2.82
C GLU A 168 11.85 13.92 -1.73
N SER A 169 10.99 12.90 -1.79
CA SER A 169 11.03 11.77 -0.85
C SER A 169 12.39 11.04 -0.88
N ASN A 170 12.92 10.78 -2.06
CA ASN A 170 14.24 10.13 -2.19
C ASN A 170 15.36 11.02 -1.69
N LYS A 171 15.34 12.33 -1.99
CA LYS A 171 16.33 13.30 -1.51
C LYS A 171 16.35 13.33 0.01
N ASP A 172 15.19 13.41 0.64
CA ASP A 172 15.04 13.40 2.09
C ASP A 172 15.60 12.12 2.73
N VAL A 173 15.32 10.93 2.15
CA VAL A 173 15.92 9.66 2.60
C VAL A 173 17.43 9.66 2.46
N TRP A 174 17.98 10.24 1.39
CA TRP A 174 19.42 10.29 1.17
C TRP A 174 20.13 11.27 2.12
N GLU A 175 19.51 12.42 2.40
CA GLU A 175 20.02 13.40 3.34
C GLU A 175 20.05 12.86 4.78
N ARG A 176 19.00 12.13 5.19
CA ARG A 176 18.92 11.49 6.50
C ARG A 176 19.82 10.27 6.66
N HIS A 177 20.09 9.55 5.57
CA HIS A 177 20.86 8.30 5.60
C HIS A 177 21.99 8.28 4.56
N PRO A 178 22.99 9.19 4.66
CA PRO A 178 24.07 9.29 3.66
C PRO A 178 24.87 7.98 3.52
N GLY A 179 24.94 7.16 4.57
CA GLY A 179 25.58 5.84 4.51
C GLY A 179 24.89 4.84 3.58
N ASN A 180 23.62 5.04 3.25
CA ASN A 180 22.90 4.17 2.30
C ASN A 180 23.39 4.38 0.86
N ILE A 181 23.76 5.60 0.50
CA ILE A 181 24.37 5.92 -0.81
C ILE A 181 25.69 5.16 -0.95
N GLN A 182 26.55 5.27 0.07
CA GLN A 182 27.85 4.61 0.07
C GLN A 182 27.71 3.08 0.01
N LYS A 183 26.77 2.50 0.76
CA LYS A 183 26.48 1.06 0.71
C LYS A 183 25.99 0.62 -0.68
N ALA A 184 25.06 1.37 -1.28
CA ALA A 184 24.57 1.08 -2.62
C ALA A 184 25.67 1.21 -3.68
N GLN A 185 26.51 2.25 -3.57
CA GLN A 185 27.66 2.43 -4.47
C GLN A 185 28.70 1.32 -4.32
N ASN A 186 28.99 0.89 -3.09
CA ASN A 186 29.95 -0.19 -2.82
C ASN A 186 29.39 -1.53 -3.34
N ALA A 187 28.14 -1.86 -3.08
CA ALA A 187 27.49 -3.06 -3.60
C ALA A 187 27.45 -3.07 -5.15
N PHE A 188 27.26 -1.90 -5.77
CA PHE A 188 27.32 -1.78 -7.22
C PHE A 188 28.77 -1.97 -7.73
N LYS A 189 29.77 -1.39 -7.05
CA LYS A 189 31.18 -1.56 -7.40
C LYS A 189 31.62 -3.02 -7.27
N GLU A 190 31.25 -3.70 -6.19
CA GLU A 190 31.55 -5.12 -5.98
C GLU A 190 30.98 -5.98 -7.10
N LYS A 191 29.69 -5.83 -7.41
CA LYS A 191 29.04 -6.57 -8.51
C LYS A 191 29.63 -6.21 -9.90
N ALA A 192 30.05 -4.97 -10.10
CA ALA A 192 30.67 -4.54 -11.35
C ALA A 192 32.12 -5.03 -11.51
N SER A 193 32.72 -5.54 -10.43
CA SER A 193 34.11 -6.06 -10.42
C SER A 193 34.19 -7.57 -10.56
N GLU A 194 33.07 -8.27 -10.57
CA GLU A 194 33.06 -9.72 -10.80
C GLU A 194 33.46 -10.05 -12.26
N PRO A 195 34.35 -11.03 -12.51
CA PRO A 195 34.70 -11.45 -13.85
C PRO A 195 33.49 -12.05 -14.59
N VAL A 196 33.42 -11.77 -15.87
CA VAL A 196 32.31 -12.21 -16.72
C VAL A 196 32.83 -12.88 -17.98
N LYS A 197 32.11 -13.91 -18.43
CA LYS A 197 32.38 -14.66 -19.65
C LYS A 197 31.41 -14.25 -20.73
N PHE A 198 31.93 -13.86 -21.90
CA PHE A 198 31.18 -13.55 -23.10
C PHE A 198 31.35 -14.68 -24.10
N VAL A 199 30.23 -15.22 -24.60
CA VAL A 199 30.20 -16.29 -25.63
C VAL A 199 29.51 -15.74 -26.86
N SER A 200 30.18 -15.80 -28.01
CA SER A 200 29.60 -15.33 -29.28
C SER A 200 28.52 -16.29 -29.76
N THR A 201 27.34 -15.78 -30.10
CA THR A 201 26.25 -16.57 -30.69
C THR A 201 26.48 -16.92 -32.18
N LYS A 202 27.51 -16.33 -32.80
CA LYS A 202 27.85 -16.53 -34.24
C LYS A 202 29.10 -17.36 -34.42
N THR A 203 29.95 -17.42 -33.46
CA THR A 203 31.22 -18.15 -33.48
C THR A 203 31.46 -18.73 -32.09
N ASP A 204 32.18 -19.82 -31.94
CA ASP A 204 32.47 -20.41 -30.63
C ASP A 204 33.49 -19.59 -29.80
N LYS A 205 33.66 -18.32 -30.17
CA LYS A 205 34.61 -17.44 -29.47
C LYS A 205 34.11 -17.12 -28.08
N THR A 206 34.93 -17.43 -27.10
CA THR A 206 34.70 -17.10 -25.67
C THR A 206 35.76 -16.12 -25.19
N ILE A 207 35.36 -15.08 -24.46
CA ILE A 207 36.26 -14.08 -23.92
C ILE A 207 35.88 -13.88 -22.44
N ILE A 208 36.86 -13.88 -21.55
CA ILE A 208 36.69 -13.55 -20.14
C ILE A 208 37.21 -12.14 -19.90
N PHE A 209 36.37 -11.32 -19.27
CA PHE A 209 36.73 -9.95 -18.88
C PHE A 209 36.74 -9.85 -17.34
N PRO A 210 37.61 -8.98 -16.78
CA PRO A 210 37.69 -8.80 -15.33
C PRO A 210 36.45 -8.15 -14.72
N SER A 211 35.61 -7.51 -15.55
CA SER A 211 34.34 -6.94 -15.13
C SER A 211 33.40 -6.72 -16.33
N LEU A 212 32.10 -6.66 -16.03
CA LEU A 212 31.07 -6.33 -17.04
C LEU A 212 31.30 -4.93 -17.65
N LYS A 213 31.75 -3.97 -16.84
CA LYS A 213 32.04 -2.60 -17.27
C LYS A 213 33.16 -2.55 -18.30
N GLU A 214 34.23 -3.28 -18.04
CA GLU A 214 35.39 -3.38 -18.94
C GLU A 214 35.01 -4.06 -20.27
N ALA A 215 34.26 -5.17 -20.19
CA ALA A 215 33.74 -5.84 -21.37
C ALA A 215 32.89 -4.89 -22.24
N CYS A 216 31.97 -4.16 -21.63
CA CYS A 216 31.12 -3.22 -22.35
C CYS A 216 31.91 -2.09 -23.02
N ARG A 217 32.94 -1.60 -22.35
CA ARG A 217 33.86 -0.59 -22.93
C ARG A 217 34.57 -1.12 -24.18
N ILE A 218 35.14 -2.32 -24.09
CA ILE A 218 35.92 -2.93 -25.17
C ILE A 218 35.02 -3.36 -26.34
N LEU A 219 33.86 -3.94 -26.04
CA LEU A 219 32.92 -4.45 -27.06
C LEU A 219 31.91 -3.40 -27.55
N ASN A 220 32.03 -2.15 -27.09
CA ASN A 220 31.11 -1.05 -27.38
C ASN A 220 29.63 -1.43 -27.14
N LEU A 221 29.36 -1.95 -25.95
CA LEU A 221 28.04 -2.36 -25.49
C LEU A 221 27.47 -1.38 -24.46
N ASN A 222 26.12 -1.28 -24.42
CA ASN A 222 25.45 -0.54 -23.36
C ASN A 222 25.48 -1.36 -22.06
N LEU A 223 26.03 -0.80 -20.99
CA LEU A 223 26.22 -1.49 -19.72
C LEU A 223 24.88 -1.94 -19.08
N ARG A 224 23.84 -1.12 -19.19
CA ARG A 224 22.51 -1.46 -18.66
C ARG A 224 21.92 -2.67 -19.38
N ASN A 225 22.01 -2.70 -20.71
CA ASN A 225 21.51 -3.81 -21.51
C ASN A 225 22.34 -5.08 -21.28
N ALA A 226 23.65 -4.96 -21.15
CA ALA A 226 24.52 -6.09 -20.81
C ALA A 226 24.21 -6.66 -19.42
N TRP A 227 23.90 -5.79 -18.46
CA TRP A 227 23.47 -6.23 -17.13
C TRP A 227 22.13 -6.96 -17.18
N MET A 228 21.18 -6.55 -18.04
CA MET A 228 19.90 -7.24 -18.20
C MET A 228 20.09 -8.65 -18.74
N VAL A 229 21.05 -8.85 -19.68
CA VAL A 229 21.41 -10.18 -20.20
C VAL A 229 22.03 -11.06 -19.11
N LEU A 230 22.91 -10.50 -18.27
CA LEU A 230 23.56 -11.22 -17.18
C LEU A 230 22.60 -11.55 -16.02
N SER A 231 21.49 -10.83 -15.92
CA SER A 231 20.56 -10.93 -14.80
C SER A 231 19.44 -11.92 -15.12
N GLU A 232 19.29 -12.95 -14.28
CA GLU A 232 18.21 -13.94 -14.37
C GLU A 232 16.79 -13.35 -14.19
N LYS A 233 16.71 -12.07 -13.78
CA LYS A 233 15.43 -11.35 -13.61
C LYS A 233 14.73 -11.02 -14.93
N TYR A 234 15.44 -11.13 -16.05
CA TYR A 234 14.95 -10.74 -17.37
C TYR A 234 15.00 -11.91 -18.34
N PRO A 235 14.09 -12.90 -18.24
CA PRO A 235 14.15 -14.14 -19.01
C PRO A 235 14.06 -13.95 -20.53
N ASN A 236 13.62 -12.78 -21.01
CA ASN A 236 13.53 -12.47 -22.44
C ASN A 236 14.79 -11.77 -23.01
N HIS A 237 15.81 -11.53 -22.18
CA HIS A 237 17.07 -10.89 -22.58
C HIS A 237 18.21 -11.90 -22.52
N HIS A 238 18.37 -12.69 -23.58
CA HIS A 238 19.39 -13.74 -23.61
C HIS A 238 20.70 -13.30 -24.26
N THR A 239 20.67 -12.29 -25.12
CA THR A 239 21.85 -11.83 -25.86
C THR A 239 21.90 -10.33 -26.03
N ILE A 240 23.11 -9.78 -26.21
CA ILE A 240 23.34 -8.41 -26.62
C ILE A 240 24.35 -8.34 -27.76
N LYS A 241 23.94 -7.81 -28.92
CA LYS A 241 24.77 -7.69 -30.13
C LYS A 241 25.50 -9.01 -30.50
N GLY A 242 24.84 -10.16 -30.29
CA GLY A 242 25.40 -11.47 -30.60
C GLY A 242 26.32 -12.06 -29.55
N TRP A 243 26.22 -11.56 -28.28
CA TRP A 243 26.93 -12.10 -27.14
C TRP A 243 25.96 -12.58 -26.08
N GLU A 244 26.17 -13.77 -25.56
CA GLU A 244 25.66 -14.28 -24.32
C GLU A 244 26.65 -13.91 -23.19
N ILE A 245 26.15 -13.63 -22.00
CA ILE A 245 26.98 -13.16 -20.89
C ILE A 245 26.72 -14.07 -19.68
N TYR A 246 27.79 -14.57 -19.08
CA TYR A 246 27.74 -15.43 -17.91
C TYR A 246 28.65 -14.91 -16.81
N LYS A 247 28.32 -15.24 -15.58
CA LYS A 247 29.23 -15.10 -14.44
C LYS A 247 30.32 -16.19 -14.54
N VAL A 248 31.53 -15.85 -14.09
CA VAL A 248 32.65 -16.80 -14.02
C VAL A 248 32.75 -17.35 -12.61
#